data_6a0141f9a5cd38ace7df06855bd8be67
#
_entry.id   6a0141f9a5cd38ace7df06855bd8be67
#
_cell.length_a   1.000
_cell.length_b   1.000
_cell.length_c   1.000
_cell.angle_alpha   90.00
_cell.angle_beta   90.00
_cell.angle_gamma   90.00
#
_symmetry.space_group_name_H-M   'P 1'
#
loop_
_entity.id
_entity.type
_entity.pdbx_description
1 polymer ?
#
loop_
_entity_poly.entity_id
_entity_poly.type
_entity_poly.pdbx_seq_one_letter_code
_entity_poly.pdbx_strand_id
1 'polypeptide(L)'
;MNHSKTSYMDRLWLWLCNLFAENKVQFLSAFIAGLVCHGYAFTNKLVNHDEIESLFGKGATITSGRWGLELVKALFPDWSMPWIYGLVSVLLISAAVCLIIRILSIRTKPMQILLSVLVLSFPSLTGNFGFMFTSSAYALSFFLAVLFVHEYLKGGWLHTGISIVCLVFALSMYQAYISVAASILVLLMIAKALDGISVRDNVLFGIKSLLVMGLAIAIYMAGCLLVFRITGAEFNSYVTENVKGDVSIIRRVRMAYDAFFYVFQFRNFYIISTELSRYIHIALGLVAICGLAVGKKPLSVIMAAFLTALLPLSICCMYLIMSQESIHTLVMYSFVAVYMLLALVLERLQGRYACWLRDGCCLLLAIVAVSNIYFANMVYLKMDLQYENASSFYTTLISQVKQTEGFDEHSRLAIIGRQDNLLHQFPELDTELLLGPSRDLVNIYSRENFIKYYLGFDIPFASESELSALEEDTRVQAMAEYPYYGSVQNIDGCIVVKLG
;
A
#
# COMPACT_ATOMS: atom_id res chain seq x y z
N MET A 1 -9.70 50.94 -22.92
CA MET A 1 -9.90 49.51 -22.60
C MET A 1 -8.95 49.15 -21.48
N ASN A 2 -9.46 49.04 -20.24
CA ASN A 2 -8.68 48.68 -19.07
C ASN A 2 -8.31 47.18 -19.15
N HIS A 3 -7.06 46.88 -19.45
CA HIS A 3 -6.51 45.59 -19.18
C HIS A 3 -6.38 45.43 -17.63
N SER A 4 -7.46 44.99 -17.00
CA SER A 4 -7.36 44.55 -15.62
C SER A 4 -6.31 43.41 -15.57
N LYS A 5 -5.15 43.71 -14.99
CA LYS A 5 -4.12 42.69 -14.73
C LYS A 5 -4.77 41.65 -13.81
N THR A 6 -5.24 40.54 -14.37
CA THR A 6 -5.76 39.41 -13.55
C THR A 6 -4.70 39.07 -12.47
N SER A 7 -5.13 39.02 -11.22
CA SER A 7 -4.29 38.65 -10.09
C SER A 7 -3.61 37.29 -10.33
N TYR A 8 -2.45 37.05 -9.72
CA TYR A 8 -1.82 35.73 -9.74
C TYR A 8 -2.80 34.65 -9.21
N MET A 9 -3.56 34.96 -8.18
CA MET A 9 -4.58 34.06 -7.60
C MET A 9 -5.73 33.79 -8.59
N ASP A 10 -6.18 34.79 -9.34
CA ASP A 10 -7.22 34.58 -10.37
C ASP A 10 -6.73 33.65 -11.49
N ARG A 11 -5.48 33.83 -11.90
CA ARG A 11 -4.87 32.94 -12.92
C ARG A 11 -4.70 31.53 -12.40
N LEU A 12 -4.28 31.35 -11.15
CA LEU A 12 -4.18 30.06 -10.49
C LEU A 12 -5.55 29.39 -10.39
N TRP A 13 -6.57 30.15 -9.96
CA TRP A 13 -7.93 29.66 -9.86
C TRP A 13 -8.49 29.22 -11.20
N LEU A 14 -8.35 30.03 -12.25
CA LEU A 14 -8.77 29.68 -13.61
C LEU A 14 -8.05 28.43 -14.12
N TRP A 15 -6.75 28.32 -13.86
CA TRP A 15 -5.98 27.13 -14.22
C TRP A 15 -6.50 25.88 -13.50
N LEU A 16 -6.77 25.96 -12.19
CA LEU A 16 -7.35 24.85 -11.41
C LEU A 16 -8.75 24.46 -11.94
N CYS A 17 -9.59 25.43 -12.22
CA CYS A 17 -10.93 25.18 -12.79
C CYS A 17 -10.86 24.47 -14.15
N ASN A 18 -9.96 24.89 -15.03
CA ASN A 18 -9.77 24.27 -16.33
C ASN A 18 -9.21 22.83 -16.18
N LEU A 19 -8.20 22.64 -15.32
CA LEU A 19 -7.65 21.33 -15.04
C LEU A 19 -8.71 20.37 -14.49
N PHE A 20 -9.56 20.84 -13.59
CA PHE A 20 -10.68 20.06 -13.08
C PHE A 20 -11.71 19.74 -14.17
N ALA A 21 -12.10 20.72 -14.98
CA ALA A 21 -13.08 20.54 -16.05
C ALA A 21 -12.63 19.49 -17.08
N GLU A 22 -11.35 19.49 -17.46
CA GLU A 22 -10.76 18.51 -18.38
C GLU A 22 -10.76 17.07 -17.81
N ASN A 23 -10.60 16.93 -16.50
CA ASN A 23 -10.43 15.63 -15.82
C ASN A 23 -11.63 15.26 -14.93
N LYS A 24 -12.75 15.98 -15.03
CA LYS A 24 -13.90 15.86 -14.12
C LYS A 24 -14.42 14.42 -13.98
N VAL A 25 -14.54 13.69 -15.08
CA VAL A 25 -15.10 12.33 -15.06
C VAL A 25 -14.17 11.40 -14.29
N GLN A 26 -12.88 11.40 -14.62
CA GLN A 26 -11.88 10.55 -14.00
C GLN A 26 -11.72 10.86 -12.52
N PHE A 27 -11.58 12.16 -12.20
CA PHE A 27 -11.39 12.63 -10.84
C PHE A 27 -12.58 12.29 -9.94
N LEU A 28 -13.82 12.61 -10.38
CA LEU A 28 -15.01 12.33 -9.59
C LEU A 28 -15.26 10.83 -9.44
N SER A 29 -15.03 10.03 -10.49
CA SER A 29 -15.16 8.57 -10.41
C SER A 29 -14.17 7.98 -9.41
N ALA A 30 -12.91 8.41 -9.45
CA ALA A 30 -11.90 8.00 -8.48
C ALA A 30 -12.26 8.43 -7.06
N PHE A 31 -12.60 9.71 -6.87
CA PHE A 31 -12.92 10.27 -5.56
C PHE A 31 -14.13 9.59 -4.91
N ILE A 32 -15.23 9.42 -5.67
CA ILE A 32 -16.43 8.73 -5.17
C ILE A 32 -16.12 7.26 -4.85
N ALA A 33 -15.39 6.57 -5.73
CA ALA A 33 -14.99 5.19 -5.48
C ALA A 33 -14.12 5.06 -4.22
N GLY A 34 -13.18 5.99 -4.01
CA GLY A 34 -12.35 6.04 -2.81
C GLY A 34 -13.19 6.21 -1.54
N LEU A 35 -14.19 7.10 -1.56
CA LEU A 35 -15.09 7.28 -0.42
C LEU A 35 -15.99 6.07 -0.17
N VAL A 36 -16.55 5.46 -1.22
CA VAL A 36 -17.41 4.27 -1.08
C VAL A 36 -16.61 3.06 -0.59
N CYS A 37 -15.38 2.92 -1.08
CA CYS A 37 -14.52 1.80 -0.72
C CYS A 37 -13.93 1.92 0.69
N HIS A 38 -13.49 3.12 1.08
CA HIS A 38 -12.66 3.34 2.26
C HIS A 38 -13.28 4.27 3.31
N GLY A 39 -14.46 4.84 3.05
CA GLY A 39 -15.11 5.80 3.94
C GLY A 39 -15.31 5.27 5.36
N TYR A 40 -15.57 3.96 5.51
CA TYR A 40 -15.67 3.33 6.83
C TYR A 40 -14.36 3.50 7.64
N ALA A 41 -13.20 3.23 7.02
CA ALA A 41 -11.91 3.42 7.67
C ALA A 41 -11.59 4.89 7.97
N PHE A 42 -12.19 5.84 7.26
CA PHE A 42 -11.97 7.27 7.51
C PHE A 42 -12.81 7.79 8.67
N THR A 43 -13.99 7.22 8.88
CA THR A 43 -14.93 7.63 9.94
C THR A 43 -14.76 6.86 11.25
N ASN A 44 -13.99 5.77 11.21
CA ASN A 44 -13.70 4.93 12.37
C ASN A 44 -12.19 4.88 12.60
N LYS A 45 -11.77 4.88 13.86
CA LYS A 45 -10.36 4.70 14.23
C LYS A 45 -10.04 3.20 14.23
N LEU A 46 -9.91 2.64 13.02
CA LEU A 46 -9.46 1.27 12.86
C LEU A 46 -7.93 1.22 13.05
N VAL A 47 -7.48 0.34 13.91
CA VAL A 47 -6.07 0.27 14.29
C VAL A 47 -5.49 -1.12 14.00
N ASN A 48 -4.19 -1.19 13.85
CA ASN A 48 -3.39 -2.40 13.89
C ASN A 48 -2.26 -2.20 14.90
N HIS A 49 -1.46 -3.23 15.12
CA HIS A 49 -0.35 -3.20 16.08
C HIS A 49 0.65 -2.05 15.85
N ASP A 50 0.99 -1.75 14.59
CA ASP A 50 1.91 -0.64 14.25
C ASP A 50 1.24 0.72 14.44
N GLU A 51 -0.06 0.81 14.18
CA GLU A 51 -0.85 2.03 14.39
C GLU A 51 -0.96 2.39 15.88
N ILE A 52 -1.10 1.35 16.74
CA ILE A 52 -1.14 1.52 18.20
C ILE A 52 0.22 2.00 18.70
N GLU A 53 1.31 1.40 18.22
CA GLU A 53 2.67 1.78 18.59
C GLU A 53 3.04 3.16 18.07
N SER A 54 2.58 3.52 16.88
CA SER A 54 2.89 4.78 16.22
C SER A 54 1.77 5.83 16.33
N LEU A 55 0.98 5.81 17.42
CA LEU A 55 -0.17 6.69 17.60
C LEU A 55 0.20 8.18 17.49
N PHE A 56 1.39 8.55 17.95
CA PHE A 56 1.97 9.89 17.92
C PHE A 56 3.26 9.96 17.09
N GLY A 57 3.42 9.07 16.11
CA GLY A 57 4.61 8.97 15.30
C GLY A 57 4.34 8.47 13.88
N LYS A 58 5.39 8.32 13.10
CA LYS A 58 5.36 7.74 11.74
C LYS A 58 6.04 6.36 11.68
N GLY A 59 6.27 5.75 12.82
CA GLY A 59 7.03 4.50 12.91
C GLY A 59 8.52 4.67 12.59
N ALA A 60 9.16 3.59 12.17
CA ALA A 60 10.56 3.61 11.77
C ALA A 60 10.73 4.38 10.45
N THR A 61 11.14 5.63 10.51
CA THR A 61 11.30 6.53 9.36
C THR A 61 12.72 6.49 8.80
N ILE A 62 13.67 7.11 9.49
CA ILE A 62 15.07 7.26 9.05
C ILE A 62 15.74 5.89 8.91
N THR A 63 15.61 5.03 9.92
CA THR A 63 16.23 3.69 9.95
C THR A 63 15.68 2.72 8.89
N SER A 64 14.54 3.05 8.28
CA SER A 64 13.98 2.33 7.13
C SER A 64 14.27 3.04 5.78
N GLY A 65 15.13 4.06 5.76
CA GLY A 65 15.43 4.85 4.57
C GLY A 65 14.28 5.76 4.13
N ARG A 66 13.28 5.99 4.99
CA ARG A 66 12.09 6.81 4.69
C ARG A 66 12.23 8.24 5.23
N TRP A 67 13.40 8.84 5.01
CA TRP A 67 13.72 10.17 5.52
C TRP A 67 12.77 11.28 5.01
N GLY A 68 12.12 11.08 3.88
CA GLY A 68 11.10 12.01 3.36
C GLY A 68 9.87 12.11 4.26
N LEU A 69 9.56 11.08 5.07
CA LEU A 69 8.48 11.15 6.05
C LEU A 69 8.74 12.24 7.10
N GLU A 70 10.00 12.45 7.49
CA GLU A 70 10.37 13.54 8.41
C GLU A 70 10.13 14.93 7.80
N LEU A 71 10.38 15.07 6.48
CA LEU A 71 10.19 16.35 5.79
C LEU A 71 8.71 16.71 5.63
N VAL A 72 7.83 15.72 5.48
CA VAL A 72 6.40 15.95 5.29
C VAL A 72 5.60 16.06 6.59
N LYS A 73 6.24 15.98 7.78
CA LYS A 73 5.58 16.19 9.07
C LYS A 73 4.88 17.53 9.18
N ALA A 74 5.38 18.57 8.50
CA ALA A 74 4.73 19.87 8.45
C ALA A 74 3.37 19.84 7.73
N LEU A 75 3.18 18.91 6.79
CA LEU A 75 1.93 18.72 6.03
C LEU A 75 1.06 17.65 6.66
N PHE A 76 1.68 16.61 7.19
CA PHE A 76 1.05 15.45 7.81
C PHE A 76 1.64 15.27 9.22
N PRO A 77 1.05 15.92 10.24
CA PRO A 77 1.52 15.79 11.63
C PRO A 77 1.60 14.33 12.09
N ASP A 78 2.33 14.08 13.16
CA ASP A 78 2.56 12.72 13.67
C ASP A 78 1.32 12.06 14.28
N TRP A 79 0.22 12.77 14.39
CA TRP A 79 -1.04 12.24 14.91
C TRP A 79 -1.79 11.46 13.84
N SER A 80 -2.22 10.25 14.18
CA SER A 80 -3.03 9.44 13.26
C SER A 80 -4.48 9.93 13.26
N MET A 81 -4.85 10.64 12.19
CA MET A 81 -6.15 11.29 12.01
C MET A 81 -6.89 10.68 10.81
N PRO A 82 -7.74 9.64 11.01
CA PRO A 82 -8.28 8.85 9.89
C PRO A 82 -9.05 9.67 8.87
N TRP A 83 -9.91 10.58 9.32
CA TRP A 83 -10.76 11.39 8.44
C TRP A 83 -9.94 12.25 7.46
N ILE A 84 -9.05 13.09 8.00
CA ILE A 84 -8.29 14.01 7.15
C ILE A 84 -7.25 13.28 6.30
N TYR A 85 -6.59 12.25 6.86
CA TYR A 85 -5.58 11.48 6.14
C TYR A 85 -6.21 10.64 5.04
N GLY A 86 -7.37 10.05 5.30
CA GLY A 86 -8.15 9.33 4.29
C GLY A 86 -8.56 10.23 3.13
N LEU A 87 -9.15 11.40 3.43
CA LEU A 87 -9.54 12.38 2.41
C LEU A 87 -8.36 12.85 1.56
N VAL A 88 -7.27 13.27 2.18
CA VAL A 88 -6.07 13.72 1.47
C VAL A 88 -5.51 12.61 0.59
N SER A 89 -5.48 11.37 1.11
CA SER A 89 -5.02 10.21 0.34
C SER A 89 -5.87 9.98 -0.92
N VAL A 90 -7.19 10.00 -0.78
CA VAL A 90 -8.11 9.82 -1.91
C VAL A 90 -7.96 10.95 -2.92
N LEU A 91 -7.79 12.20 -2.48
CA LEU A 91 -7.56 13.35 -3.37
C LEU A 91 -6.26 13.18 -4.17
N LEU A 92 -5.16 12.82 -3.52
CA LEU A 92 -3.85 12.61 -4.17
C LEU A 92 -3.88 11.45 -5.16
N ILE A 93 -4.49 10.32 -4.78
CA ILE A 93 -4.62 9.16 -5.67
C ILE A 93 -5.55 9.49 -6.84
N SER A 94 -6.65 10.22 -6.63
CA SER A 94 -7.55 10.65 -7.70
C SER A 94 -6.84 11.56 -8.71
N ALA A 95 -5.98 12.47 -8.23
CA ALA A 95 -5.14 13.29 -9.10
C ALA A 95 -4.14 12.44 -9.90
N ALA A 96 -3.51 11.44 -9.25
CA ALA A 96 -2.62 10.49 -9.92
C ALA A 96 -3.35 9.69 -11.02
N VAL A 97 -4.57 9.25 -10.77
CA VAL A 97 -5.41 8.54 -11.77
C VAL A 97 -5.65 9.40 -13.01
N CYS A 98 -5.93 10.69 -12.84
CA CYS A 98 -6.07 11.61 -13.97
C CYS A 98 -4.80 11.66 -14.83
N LEU A 99 -3.62 11.67 -14.18
CA LEU A 99 -2.34 11.63 -14.89
C LEU A 99 -2.13 10.27 -15.59
N ILE A 100 -2.43 9.15 -14.94
CA ILE A 100 -2.32 7.81 -15.52
C ILE A 100 -3.17 7.69 -16.79
N ILE A 101 -4.44 8.12 -16.73
CA ILE A 101 -5.36 8.10 -17.87
C ILE A 101 -4.83 8.95 -19.03
N ARG A 102 -4.26 10.11 -18.74
CA ARG A 102 -3.63 10.99 -19.72
C ARG A 102 -2.36 10.36 -20.32
N ILE A 103 -1.47 9.81 -19.49
CA ILE A 103 -0.22 9.15 -19.90
C ILE A 103 -0.50 7.97 -20.83
N LEU A 104 -1.48 7.13 -20.50
CA LEU A 104 -1.84 5.94 -21.28
C LEU A 104 -2.78 6.26 -22.46
N SER A 105 -3.23 7.51 -22.57
CA SER A 105 -4.14 7.97 -23.62
C SER A 105 -5.46 7.20 -23.66
N ILE A 106 -6.05 6.91 -22.49
CA ILE A 106 -7.36 6.26 -22.38
C ILE A 106 -8.47 7.30 -22.68
N ARG A 107 -9.22 7.09 -23.75
CA ARG A 107 -10.20 8.07 -24.26
C ARG A 107 -11.65 7.68 -23.99
N THR A 108 -11.95 6.40 -23.97
CA THR A 108 -13.29 5.85 -23.79
C THR A 108 -13.79 6.12 -22.37
N LYS A 109 -14.91 6.83 -22.22
CA LYS A 109 -15.43 7.24 -20.90
C LYS A 109 -15.72 6.08 -19.96
N PRO A 110 -16.37 4.97 -20.36
CA PRO A 110 -16.56 3.82 -19.48
C PRO A 110 -15.22 3.27 -18.96
N MET A 111 -14.19 3.19 -19.81
CA MET A 111 -12.87 2.71 -19.40
C MET A 111 -12.18 3.68 -18.44
N GLN A 112 -12.32 5.00 -18.65
CA GLN A 112 -11.82 6.02 -17.72
C GLN A 112 -12.44 5.85 -16.33
N ILE A 113 -13.78 5.66 -16.28
CA ILE A 113 -14.52 5.45 -15.03
C ILE A 113 -14.05 4.16 -14.35
N LEU A 114 -14.05 3.05 -15.08
CA LEU A 114 -13.69 1.73 -14.51
C LEU A 114 -12.25 1.68 -14.03
N LEU A 115 -11.30 2.22 -14.80
CA LEU A 115 -9.91 2.28 -14.37
C LEU A 115 -9.76 3.15 -13.12
N SER A 116 -10.49 4.28 -13.04
CA SER A 116 -10.51 5.12 -11.86
C SER A 116 -11.03 4.38 -10.62
N VAL A 117 -12.15 3.66 -10.77
CA VAL A 117 -12.72 2.85 -9.69
C VAL A 117 -11.76 1.73 -9.27
N LEU A 118 -11.18 0.99 -10.23
CA LEU A 118 -10.26 -0.13 -9.96
C LEU A 118 -8.98 0.31 -9.25
N VAL A 119 -8.44 1.48 -9.59
CA VAL A 119 -7.26 2.01 -8.88
C VAL A 119 -7.60 2.30 -7.42
N LEU A 120 -8.73 2.95 -7.15
CA LEU A 120 -9.14 3.30 -5.78
C LEU A 120 -9.69 2.12 -4.98
N SER A 121 -10.23 1.08 -5.63
CA SER A 121 -10.74 -0.11 -4.94
C SER A 121 -9.74 -1.27 -4.89
N PHE A 122 -8.53 -1.10 -5.42
CA PHE A 122 -7.57 -2.20 -5.47
C PHE A 122 -7.21 -2.69 -4.05
N PRO A 123 -7.23 -4.00 -3.77
CA PRO A 123 -7.09 -4.55 -2.42
C PRO A 123 -5.84 -4.12 -1.65
N SER A 124 -4.73 -3.83 -2.36
CA SER A 124 -3.51 -3.29 -1.76
C SER A 124 -3.76 -1.95 -1.05
N LEU A 125 -4.66 -1.10 -1.57
CA LEU A 125 -4.99 0.17 -0.94
C LEU A 125 -5.75 -0.03 0.37
N THR A 126 -6.58 -1.07 0.47
CA THR A 126 -7.21 -1.47 1.74
C THR A 126 -6.16 -1.80 2.81
N GLY A 127 -5.11 -2.54 2.43
CA GLY A 127 -3.97 -2.77 3.31
C GLY A 127 -3.24 -1.49 3.72
N ASN A 128 -3.03 -0.56 2.79
CA ASN A 128 -2.39 0.73 3.07
C ASN A 128 -3.20 1.58 4.06
N PHE A 129 -4.53 1.59 3.97
CA PHE A 129 -5.39 2.29 4.92
C PHE A 129 -5.50 1.58 6.29
N GLY A 130 -5.09 0.32 6.38
CA GLY A 130 -4.82 -0.33 7.66
C GLY A 130 -3.65 0.30 8.42
N PHE A 131 -2.80 1.09 7.75
CA PHE A 131 -1.70 1.88 8.33
C PHE A 131 -1.99 3.38 8.15
N MET A 132 -3.06 3.86 8.76
CA MET A 132 -3.60 5.21 8.54
C MET A 132 -2.58 6.32 8.83
N PHE A 133 -1.73 6.14 9.84
CA PHE A 133 -0.71 7.11 10.26
C PHE A 133 0.31 7.47 9.16
N THR A 134 0.49 6.62 8.14
CA THR A 134 1.37 6.88 6.99
C THR A 134 0.62 7.09 5.68
N SER A 135 -0.69 6.87 5.64
CA SER A 135 -1.48 6.79 4.40
C SER A 135 -1.35 8.02 3.50
N SER A 136 -1.42 9.24 4.05
CA SER A 136 -1.31 10.48 3.27
C SER A 136 0.06 10.65 2.62
N ALA A 137 1.14 10.32 3.36
CA ALA A 137 2.49 10.39 2.83
C ALA A 137 2.71 9.31 1.74
N TYR A 138 2.13 8.14 1.91
CA TYR A 138 2.19 7.08 0.88
C TYR A 138 1.36 7.45 -0.35
N ALA A 139 0.19 8.07 -0.17
CA ALA A 139 -0.58 8.60 -1.30
C ALA A 139 0.17 9.70 -2.06
N LEU A 140 0.88 10.58 -1.33
CA LEU A 140 1.76 11.57 -1.95
C LEU A 140 2.91 10.90 -2.70
N SER A 141 3.53 9.88 -2.13
CA SER A 141 4.57 9.10 -2.78
C SER A 141 4.07 8.44 -4.08
N PHE A 142 2.88 7.85 -4.08
CA PHE A 142 2.23 7.31 -5.27
C PHE A 142 2.00 8.39 -6.33
N PHE A 143 1.44 9.54 -5.94
CA PHE A 143 1.23 10.67 -6.83
C PHE A 143 2.54 11.15 -7.46
N LEU A 144 3.60 11.29 -6.67
CA LEU A 144 4.92 11.72 -7.15
C LEU A 144 5.57 10.69 -8.09
N ALA A 145 5.38 9.39 -7.86
CA ALA A 145 5.85 8.35 -8.76
C ALA A 145 5.15 8.41 -10.14
N VAL A 146 3.86 8.74 -10.16
CA VAL A 146 3.11 8.97 -11.41
C VAL A 146 3.52 10.29 -12.06
N LEU A 147 3.69 11.35 -11.27
CA LEU A 147 4.13 12.67 -11.74
C LEU A 147 5.53 12.61 -12.33
N PHE A 148 6.42 11.80 -11.78
CA PHE A 148 7.73 11.49 -12.38
C PHE A 148 7.58 11.10 -13.85
N VAL A 149 6.72 10.12 -14.16
CA VAL A 149 6.52 9.66 -15.54
C VAL A 149 5.91 10.78 -16.40
N HIS A 150 4.93 11.50 -15.87
CA HIS A 150 4.28 12.61 -16.59
C HIS A 150 5.28 13.70 -16.97
N GLU A 151 6.11 14.15 -16.04
CA GLU A 151 7.12 15.18 -16.29
C GLU A 151 8.21 14.67 -17.23
N TYR A 152 8.68 13.43 -17.04
CA TYR A 152 9.68 12.81 -17.91
C TYR A 152 9.23 12.81 -19.38
N LEU A 153 7.95 12.56 -19.66
CA LEU A 153 7.40 12.54 -21.02
C LEU A 153 7.36 13.90 -21.72
N LYS A 154 7.38 15.00 -20.98
CA LYS A 154 7.44 16.35 -21.56
C LYS A 154 8.81 16.63 -22.22
N GLY A 155 9.84 15.91 -21.80
CA GLY A 155 11.19 16.05 -22.33
C GLY A 155 11.89 17.34 -21.90
N GLY A 156 13.13 17.50 -22.37
CA GLY A 156 13.97 18.64 -22.01
C GLY A 156 14.59 18.50 -20.61
N TRP A 157 15.69 19.25 -20.38
CA TRP A 157 16.47 19.11 -19.16
C TRP A 157 15.71 19.52 -17.89
N LEU A 158 14.87 20.56 -17.97
CA LEU A 158 14.09 21.06 -16.83
C LEU A 158 13.06 20.01 -16.35
N HIS A 159 12.27 19.48 -17.28
CA HIS A 159 11.25 18.47 -16.96
C HIS A 159 11.88 17.14 -16.51
N THR A 160 13.03 16.76 -17.07
CA THR A 160 13.80 15.61 -16.60
C THR A 160 14.31 15.86 -15.17
N GLY A 161 14.81 17.06 -14.87
CA GLY A 161 15.20 17.42 -13.51
C GLY A 161 14.05 17.36 -12.50
N ILE A 162 12.88 17.93 -12.86
CA ILE A 162 11.67 17.85 -12.03
C ILE A 162 11.25 16.39 -11.83
N SER A 163 11.29 15.58 -12.90
CA SER A 163 10.94 14.16 -12.78
C SER A 163 11.85 13.42 -11.80
N ILE A 164 13.17 13.64 -11.86
CA ILE A 164 14.11 13.02 -10.91
C ILE A 164 13.77 13.43 -9.48
N VAL A 165 13.53 14.72 -9.23
CA VAL A 165 13.13 15.21 -7.90
C VAL A 165 11.84 14.51 -7.41
N CYS A 166 10.82 14.40 -8.27
CA CYS A 166 9.59 13.69 -7.93
C CYS A 166 9.85 12.23 -7.51
N LEU A 167 10.68 11.49 -8.26
CA LEU A 167 10.98 10.10 -7.92
C LEU A 167 11.83 9.98 -6.65
N VAL A 168 12.81 10.85 -6.44
CA VAL A 168 13.62 10.89 -5.20
C VAL A 168 12.72 11.08 -3.98
N PHE A 169 11.80 12.05 -4.02
CA PHE A 169 10.87 12.27 -2.92
C PHE A 169 9.87 11.12 -2.76
N ALA A 170 9.39 10.51 -3.85
CA ALA A 170 8.56 9.31 -3.77
C ALA A 170 9.29 8.18 -3.03
N LEU A 171 10.53 7.88 -3.41
CA LEU A 171 11.34 6.84 -2.78
C LEU A 171 11.67 7.15 -1.31
N SER A 172 11.89 8.40 -0.99
CA SER A 172 12.20 8.83 0.38
C SER A 172 11.02 8.71 1.35
N MET A 173 9.79 8.61 0.84
CA MET A 173 8.60 8.34 1.64
C MET A 173 8.21 6.86 1.61
N TYR A 174 8.21 6.22 0.43
CA TYR A 174 7.90 4.80 0.31
C TYR A 174 8.53 4.18 -0.94
N GLN A 175 9.56 3.37 -0.75
CA GLN A 175 10.37 2.78 -1.82
C GLN A 175 9.58 1.89 -2.80
N ALA A 176 8.51 1.24 -2.33
CA ALA A 176 7.72 0.30 -3.14
C ALA A 176 7.09 0.95 -4.39
N TYR A 177 6.88 2.27 -4.38
CA TYR A 177 6.27 2.94 -5.54
C TYR A 177 7.19 3.15 -6.74
N ILE A 178 8.47 2.75 -6.64
CA ILE A 178 9.31 2.58 -7.83
C ILE A 178 8.69 1.60 -8.82
N SER A 179 8.02 0.54 -8.30
CA SER A 179 7.30 -0.46 -9.11
C SER A 179 6.18 0.17 -9.94
N VAL A 180 5.50 1.19 -9.40
CA VAL A 180 4.45 1.94 -10.12
C VAL A 180 5.05 2.71 -11.29
N ALA A 181 6.12 3.48 -11.04
CA ALA A 181 6.81 4.24 -12.09
C ALA A 181 7.34 3.30 -13.19
N ALA A 182 8.03 2.22 -12.80
CA ALA A 182 8.57 1.22 -13.73
C ALA A 182 7.46 0.58 -14.58
N SER A 183 6.34 0.19 -13.96
CA SER A 183 5.22 -0.43 -14.66
C SER A 183 4.57 0.51 -15.68
N ILE A 184 4.36 1.79 -15.33
CA ILE A 184 3.82 2.77 -16.27
C ILE A 184 4.78 3.00 -17.44
N LEU A 185 6.10 3.02 -17.22
CA LEU A 185 7.09 3.13 -18.30
C LEU A 185 7.06 1.92 -19.22
N VAL A 186 6.94 0.70 -18.68
CA VAL A 186 6.78 -0.53 -19.50
C VAL A 186 5.48 -0.49 -20.30
N LEU A 187 4.36 -0.08 -19.69
CA LEU A 187 3.08 0.10 -20.37
C LEU A 187 3.19 1.12 -21.52
N LEU A 188 3.91 2.22 -21.33
CA LEU A 188 4.19 3.19 -22.39
C LEU A 188 5.02 2.58 -23.54
N MET A 189 5.99 1.73 -23.23
CA MET A 189 6.74 1.02 -24.26
C MET A 189 5.84 0.04 -25.05
N ILE A 190 4.91 -0.63 -24.37
CA ILE A 190 3.89 -1.46 -25.03
C ILE A 190 3.00 -0.59 -25.91
N ALA A 191 2.53 0.55 -25.42
CA ALA A 191 1.72 1.49 -26.20
C ALA A 191 2.45 1.93 -27.47
N LYS A 192 3.71 2.36 -27.35
CA LYS A 192 4.56 2.76 -28.48
C LYS A 192 4.76 1.65 -29.49
N ALA A 193 4.95 0.40 -29.04
CA ALA A 193 5.05 -0.76 -29.92
C ALA A 193 3.74 -0.98 -30.69
N LEU A 194 2.58 -0.91 -30.02
CA LEU A 194 1.26 -1.05 -30.65
C LEU A 194 0.92 0.13 -31.58
N ASP A 195 1.43 1.31 -31.32
CA ASP A 195 1.27 2.52 -32.15
C ASP A 195 2.27 2.53 -33.35
N GLY A 196 3.12 1.49 -33.48
CA GLY A 196 4.01 1.28 -34.62
C GLY A 196 5.32 2.07 -34.56
N ILE A 197 5.72 2.56 -33.39
CA ILE A 197 7.03 3.20 -33.19
C ILE A 197 8.15 2.19 -33.45
N SER A 198 9.25 2.63 -34.03
CA SER A 198 10.37 1.76 -34.37
C SER A 198 10.94 1.05 -33.12
N VAL A 199 11.41 -0.19 -33.29
CA VAL A 199 12.04 -0.95 -32.19
C VAL A 199 13.21 -0.17 -31.60
N ARG A 200 14.03 0.47 -32.46
CA ARG A 200 15.18 1.26 -32.03
C ARG A 200 14.77 2.40 -31.12
N ASP A 201 13.76 3.18 -31.51
CA ASP A 201 13.31 4.34 -30.73
C ASP A 201 12.67 3.93 -29.40
N ASN A 202 11.95 2.79 -29.42
CA ASN A 202 11.33 2.24 -28.22
C ASN A 202 12.39 1.69 -27.24
N VAL A 203 13.42 0.99 -27.73
CA VAL A 203 14.55 0.54 -26.91
C VAL A 203 15.34 1.73 -26.35
N LEU A 204 15.62 2.75 -27.18
CA LEU A 204 16.27 3.97 -26.70
C LEU A 204 15.46 4.70 -25.62
N PHE A 205 14.14 4.73 -25.76
CA PHE A 205 13.26 5.27 -24.72
C PHE A 205 13.40 4.46 -23.41
N GLY A 206 13.40 3.13 -23.49
CA GLY A 206 13.57 2.25 -22.34
C GLY A 206 14.91 2.46 -21.63
N ILE A 207 16.01 2.50 -22.40
CA ILE A 207 17.36 2.75 -21.85
C ILE A 207 17.43 4.12 -21.17
N LYS A 208 16.92 5.18 -21.81
CA LYS A 208 16.90 6.53 -21.21
C LYS A 208 16.07 6.54 -19.92
N SER A 209 14.91 5.85 -19.91
CA SER A 209 14.05 5.74 -18.72
C SER A 209 14.78 5.04 -17.57
N LEU A 210 15.49 3.93 -17.85
CA LEU A 210 16.30 3.23 -16.84
C LEU A 210 17.44 4.09 -16.30
N LEU A 211 18.11 4.88 -17.14
CA LEU A 211 19.18 5.78 -16.71
C LEU A 211 18.65 6.89 -15.79
N VAL A 212 17.51 7.50 -16.14
CA VAL A 212 16.88 8.54 -15.30
C VAL A 212 16.39 7.96 -13.98
N MET A 213 15.76 6.76 -13.98
CA MET A 213 15.38 6.07 -12.75
C MET A 213 16.60 5.70 -11.90
N GLY A 214 17.65 5.18 -12.52
CA GLY A 214 18.90 4.83 -11.84
C GLY A 214 19.56 6.05 -11.18
N LEU A 215 19.56 7.20 -11.86
CA LEU A 215 20.05 8.46 -11.29
C LEU A 215 19.20 8.91 -10.08
N ALA A 216 17.87 8.81 -10.18
CA ALA A 216 16.98 9.12 -9.06
C ALA A 216 17.23 8.21 -7.85
N ILE A 217 17.42 6.90 -8.07
CA ILE A 217 17.78 5.94 -7.02
C ILE A 217 19.13 6.30 -6.39
N ALA A 218 20.14 6.65 -7.20
CA ALA A 218 21.45 7.04 -6.69
C ALA A 218 21.38 8.31 -5.81
N ILE A 219 20.59 9.32 -6.23
CA ILE A 219 20.37 10.53 -5.44
C ILE A 219 19.60 10.22 -4.15
N TYR A 220 18.57 9.37 -4.22
CA TYR A 220 17.85 8.92 -3.03
C TYR A 220 18.78 8.21 -2.02
N MET A 221 19.64 7.30 -2.50
CA MET A 221 20.61 6.60 -1.64
C MET A 221 21.64 7.56 -1.05
N ALA A 222 22.12 8.53 -1.82
CA ALA A 222 22.98 9.59 -1.32
C ALA A 222 22.28 10.41 -0.21
N GLY A 223 20.97 10.66 -0.35
CA GLY A 223 20.13 11.28 0.67
C GLY A 223 20.07 10.43 1.95
N CYS A 224 19.90 9.12 1.85
CA CYS A 224 19.93 8.21 3.01
C CYS A 224 21.30 8.30 3.74
N LEU A 225 22.40 8.21 3.01
CA LEU A 225 23.74 8.29 3.59
C LEU A 225 24.01 9.64 4.26
N LEU A 226 23.54 10.74 3.67
CA LEU A 226 23.65 12.07 4.26
C LEU A 226 22.87 12.17 5.57
N VAL A 227 21.61 11.71 5.58
CA VAL A 227 20.76 11.72 6.78
C VAL A 227 21.37 10.83 7.87
N PHE A 228 21.86 9.64 7.55
CA PHE A 228 22.54 8.78 8.51
C PHE A 228 23.77 9.42 9.11
N ARG A 229 24.57 10.12 8.29
CA ARG A 229 25.73 10.86 8.79
C ARG A 229 25.37 11.98 9.75
N ILE A 230 24.23 12.64 9.53
CA ILE A 230 23.77 13.77 10.37
C ILE A 230 23.14 13.24 11.67
N THR A 231 22.37 12.16 11.60
CA THR A 231 21.59 11.65 12.74
C THR A 231 22.30 10.57 13.55
N GLY A 232 23.39 9.99 13.04
CA GLY A 232 24.05 8.82 13.62
C GLY A 232 23.24 7.53 13.48
N ALA A 233 22.16 7.54 12.70
CA ALA A 233 21.33 6.37 12.47
C ALA A 233 21.95 5.41 11.45
N GLU A 234 21.50 4.16 11.48
CA GLU A 234 21.82 3.12 10.50
C GLU A 234 20.52 2.44 10.04
N PHE A 235 20.60 1.63 8.99
CA PHE A 235 19.47 0.79 8.62
C PHE A 235 19.14 -0.20 9.74
N ASN A 236 17.85 -0.32 10.05
CA ASN A 236 17.40 -1.28 11.05
C ASN A 236 17.59 -2.74 10.57
N SER A 237 17.50 -3.69 11.52
CA SER A 237 17.67 -5.13 11.25
C SER A 237 16.70 -5.63 10.18
N TYR A 238 15.45 -5.18 10.23
CA TYR A 238 14.44 -5.54 9.22
C TYR A 238 14.88 -5.22 7.79
N VAL A 239 15.41 -4.01 7.54
CA VAL A 239 15.92 -3.63 6.22
C VAL A 239 17.16 -4.43 5.85
N THR A 240 18.11 -4.57 6.79
CA THR A 240 19.37 -5.26 6.49
C THR A 240 19.18 -6.76 6.25
N GLU A 241 18.29 -7.41 6.96
CA GLU A 241 17.96 -8.83 6.76
C GLU A 241 17.22 -9.07 5.45
N ASN A 242 16.27 -8.19 5.11
CA ASN A 242 15.51 -8.29 3.87
C ASN A 242 16.33 -7.99 2.60
N VAL A 243 17.44 -7.25 2.70
CA VAL A 243 18.26 -6.84 1.54
C VAL A 243 19.55 -7.66 1.42
N LYS A 244 20.13 -8.13 2.53
CA LYS A 244 21.47 -8.78 2.57
C LYS A 244 21.52 -10.27 2.25
N GLY A 245 20.52 -10.91 1.69
CA GLY A 245 20.60 -12.34 1.39
C GLY A 245 21.53 -12.65 0.20
N ASP A 246 22.33 -13.73 0.30
CA ASP A 246 23.11 -14.35 -0.79
C ASP A 246 22.20 -15.01 -1.87
N VAL A 247 21.20 -14.27 -2.30
CA VAL A 247 20.22 -14.73 -3.29
C VAL A 247 20.68 -14.32 -4.68
N SER A 248 20.90 -15.30 -5.57
CA SER A 248 21.30 -15.03 -6.95
C SER A 248 20.25 -14.18 -7.69
N ILE A 249 20.70 -13.38 -8.66
CA ILE A 249 19.79 -12.53 -9.47
C ILE A 249 18.72 -13.37 -10.20
N ILE A 250 19.05 -14.59 -10.61
CA ILE A 250 18.10 -15.51 -11.26
C ILE A 250 16.99 -15.90 -10.29
N ARG A 251 17.33 -16.21 -9.05
CA ARG A 251 16.33 -16.52 -8.01
C ARG A 251 15.45 -15.30 -7.71
N ARG A 252 16.02 -14.09 -7.64
CA ARG A 252 15.25 -12.85 -7.43
C ARG A 252 14.27 -12.57 -8.57
N VAL A 253 14.70 -12.78 -9.82
CA VAL A 253 13.81 -12.69 -11.00
C VAL A 253 12.69 -13.74 -10.88
N ARG A 254 13.01 -14.98 -10.50
CA ARG A 254 11.99 -16.02 -10.27
C ARG A 254 11.02 -15.61 -9.17
N MET A 255 11.49 -15.11 -8.03
CA MET A 255 10.64 -14.61 -6.93
C MET A 255 9.66 -13.54 -7.42
N ALA A 256 10.11 -12.60 -8.28
CA ALA A 256 9.23 -11.57 -8.83
C ALA A 256 8.10 -12.16 -9.69
N TYR A 257 8.39 -13.19 -10.50
CA TYR A 257 7.37 -13.88 -11.30
C TYR A 257 6.45 -14.76 -10.42
N ASP A 258 7.02 -15.48 -9.46
CA ASP A 258 6.26 -16.31 -8.52
C ASP A 258 5.29 -15.44 -7.72
N ALA A 259 5.74 -14.27 -7.22
CA ALA A 259 4.89 -13.28 -6.53
C ALA A 259 3.77 -12.76 -7.44
N PHE A 260 4.09 -12.40 -8.69
CA PHE A 260 3.08 -11.94 -9.64
C PHE A 260 2.01 -13.00 -9.88
N PHE A 261 2.41 -14.22 -10.22
CA PHE A 261 1.46 -15.29 -10.47
C PHE A 261 0.74 -15.71 -9.20
N TYR A 262 1.40 -15.69 -8.06
CA TYR A 262 0.77 -15.93 -6.78
C TYR A 262 -0.42 -15.02 -6.57
N VAL A 263 -0.37 -13.75 -6.74
CA VAL A 263 -1.46 -12.79 -6.56
C VAL A 263 -2.62 -13.05 -7.52
N PHE A 264 -2.38 -13.39 -8.76
CA PHE A 264 -3.44 -13.59 -9.77
C PHE A 264 -4.04 -15.00 -9.80
N GLN A 265 -3.37 -16.01 -9.26
CA GLN A 265 -3.95 -17.36 -9.11
C GLN A 265 -5.00 -17.44 -7.97
N PHE A 266 -5.30 -16.44 -7.23
CA PHE A 266 -5.62 -16.50 -5.86
C PHE A 266 -6.88 -16.01 -5.38
N ARG A 267 -7.10 -16.68 -4.68
CA ARG A 267 -7.93 -17.12 -3.57
C ARG A 267 -8.35 -15.97 -2.61
N ASN A 268 -7.54 -14.93 -2.40
CA ASN A 268 -7.61 -14.15 -1.18
C ASN A 268 -8.12 -12.72 -1.32
N PHE A 269 -8.31 -12.22 -2.55
CA PHE A 269 -8.78 -10.84 -2.75
C PHE A 269 -10.23 -10.72 -3.19
N TYR A 270 -11.00 -11.81 -3.20
CA TYR A 270 -12.29 -11.80 -3.87
C TYR A 270 -13.39 -12.43 -3.02
N ILE A 271 -14.39 -11.62 -2.72
CA ILE A 271 -15.61 -12.06 -2.02
C ILE A 271 -16.55 -12.86 -2.91
N ILE A 272 -16.57 -12.52 -4.20
CA ILE A 272 -17.31 -13.31 -5.19
C ILE A 272 -16.49 -14.57 -5.42
N SER A 273 -17.05 -15.74 -5.21
CA SER A 273 -16.40 -17.04 -5.29
C SER A 273 -15.03 -17.00 -5.98
N THR A 274 -13.99 -17.38 -5.31
CA THR A 274 -12.58 -17.41 -5.74
C THR A 274 -12.41 -17.94 -7.16
N GLU A 275 -13.20 -18.93 -7.52
CA GLU A 275 -13.18 -19.55 -8.84
C GLU A 275 -13.71 -18.61 -9.91
N LEU A 276 -14.83 -17.92 -9.69
CA LEU A 276 -15.38 -16.97 -10.66
C LEU A 276 -14.42 -15.81 -10.91
N SER A 277 -13.83 -15.26 -9.85
CA SER A 277 -12.85 -14.19 -9.98
C SER A 277 -11.63 -14.63 -10.78
N ARG A 278 -11.13 -15.85 -10.51
CA ARG A 278 -10.02 -16.44 -11.27
C ARG A 278 -10.36 -16.55 -12.75
N TYR A 279 -11.53 -17.05 -13.11
CA TYR A 279 -11.95 -17.17 -14.52
C TYR A 279 -12.11 -15.79 -15.18
N ILE A 280 -12.64 -14.80 -14.46
CA ILE A 280 -12.73 -13.42 -14.95
C ILE A 280 -11.33 -12.89 -15.29
N HIS A 281 -10.35 -13.04 -14.39
CA HIS A 281 -8.99 -12.55 -14.62
C HIS A 281 -8.28 -13.31 -15.75
N ILE A 282 -8.50 -14.61 -15.87
CA ILE A 282 -8.00 -15.40 -17.01
C ILE A 282 -8.60 -14.89 -18.32
N ALA A 283 -9.93 -14.68 -18.36
CA ALA A 283 -10.59 -14.15 -19.56
C ALA A 283 -10.07 -12.76 -19.94
N LEU A 284 -9.96 -11.84 -18.97
CA LEU A 284 -9.40 -10.50 -19.20
C LEU A 284 -7.93 -10.55 -19.65
N GLY A 285 -7.13 -11.42 -19.07
CA GLY A 285 -5.74 -11.65 -19.47
C GLY A 285 -5.61 -12.19 -20.90
N LEU A 286 -6.44 -13.15 -21.28
CA LEU A 286 -6.50 -13.68 -22.64
C LEU A 286 -6.89 -12.58 -23.65
N VAL A 287 -7.88 -11.75 -23.32
CA VAL A 287 -8.27 -10.59 -24.16
C VAL A 287 -7.09 -9.62 -24.31
N ALA A 288 -6.39 -9.31 -23.21
CA ALA A 288 -5.23 -8.43 -23.27
C ALA A 288 -4.13 -9.00 -24.20
N ILE A 289 -3.76 -10.29 -24.03
CA ILE A 289 -2.73 -10.95 -24.82
C ILE A 289 -3.14 -11.06 -26.29
N CYS A 290 -4.35 -11.53 -26.60
CA CYS A 290 -4.85 -11.64 -27.96
C CYS A 290 -4.98 -10.27 -28.63
N GLY A 291 -5.40 -9.26 -27.87
CA GLY A 291 -5.55 -7.89 -28.34
C GLY A 291 -4.24 -7.24 -28.80
N LEU A 292 -3.08 -7.70 -28.29
CA LEU A 292 -1.76 -7.24 -28.77
C LEU A 292 -1.53 -7.53 -30.25
N ALA A 293 -2.13 -8.60 -30.76
CA ALA A 293 -1.90 -9.07 -32.14
C ALA A 293 -2.88 -8.49 -33.17
N VAL A 294 -4.05 -8.00 -32.74
CA VAL A 294 -5.13 -7.59 -33.64
C VAL A 294 -4.75 -6.34 -34.44
N GLY A 295 -4.69 -6.50 -35.78
CA GLY A 295 -4.46 -5.39 -36.71
C GLY A 295 -3.06 -4.76 -36.64
N LYS A 296 -2.08 -5.46 -36.07
CA LYS A 296 -0.72 -4.96 -35.86
C LYS A 296 0.31 -5.68 -36.74
N LYS A 297 1.42 -4.98 -37.02
CA LYS A 297 2.55 -5.56 -37.76
C LYS A 297 3.25 -6.63 -36.90
N PRO A 298 3.79 -7.71 -37.47
CA PRO A 298 4.42 -8.81 -36.71
C PRO A 298 5.50 -8.32 -35.73
N LEU A 299 6.36 -7.40 -36.15
CA LEU A 299 7.45 -6.88 -35.32
C LEU A 299 6.93 -6.08 -34.12
N SER A 300 5.84 -5.31 -34.29
CA SER A 300 5.15 -4.60 -33.19
C SER A 300 4.55 -5.59 -32.21
N VAL A 301 3.96 -6.68 -32.69
CA VAL A 301 3.38 -7.74 -31.83
C VAL A 301 4.48 -8.43 -31.02
N ILE A 302 5.58 -8.82 -31.64
CA ILE A 302 6.72 -9.45 -30.96
C ILE A 302 7.25 -8.54 -29.85
N MET A 303 7.45 -7.24 -30.17
CA MET A 303 7.93 -6.27 -29.18
C MET A 303 6.92 -6.07 -28.03
N ALA A 304 5.63 -5.91 -28.33
CA ALA A 304 4.60 -5.75 -27.32
C ALA A 304 4.47 -7.01 -26.44
N ALA A 305 4.54 -8.21 -27.03
CA ALA A 305 4.51 -9.47 -26.29
C ALA A 305 5.72 -9.61 -25.36
N PHE A 306 6.93 -9.29 -25.85
CA PHE A 306 8.15 -9.29 -25.04
C PHE A 306 8.03 -8.31 -23.86
N LEU A 307 7.59 -7.09 -24.08
CA LEU A 307 7.39 -6.09 -23.03
C LEU A 307 6.29 -6.50 -22.05
N THR A 308 5.23 -7.15 -22.53
CA THR A 308 4.17 -7.70 -21.67
C THR A 308 4.72 -8.84 -20.79
N ALA A 309 5.62 -9.66 -21.31
CA ALA A 309 6.32 -10.66 -20.51
C ALA A 309 7.24 -10.03 -19.44
N LEU A 310 7.80 -8.85 -19.68
CA LEU A 310 8.59 -8.10 -18.69
C LEU A 310 7.73 -7.33 -17.67
N LEU A 311 6.44 -7.13 -17.92
CA LEU A 311 5.58 -6.37 -17.04
C LEU A 311 5.51 -6.94 -15.60
N PRO A 312 5.40 -8.27 -15.36
CA PRO A 312 5.49 -8.85 -14.02
C PRO A 312 6.75 -8.42 -13.27
N LEU A 313 7.89 -8.37 -13.96
CA LEU A 313 9.17 -7.97 -13.37
C LEU A 313 9.17 -6.49 -12.95
N SER A 314 8.52 -5.61 -13.72
CA SER A 314 8.38 -4.20 -13.33
C SER A 314 7.37 -3.99 -12.20
N ILE A 315 6.28 -4.75 -12.18
CA ILE A 315 5.27 -4.74 -11.11
C ILE A 315 5.90 -5.21 -9.80
N CYS A 316 6.69 -6.26 -9.84
CA CYS A 316 7.32 -6.91 -8.70
C CYS A 316 8.81 -6.53 -8.54
N CYS A 317 9.24 -5.36 -9.03
CA CYS A 317 10.67 -5.02 -9.05
C CYS A 317 11.29 -4.91 -7.64
N MET A 318 10.51 -4.73 -6.59
CA MET A 318 10.99 -4.77 -5.21
C MET A 318 11.63 -6.13 -4.87
N TYR A 319 11.15 -7.24 -5.43
CA TYR A 319 11.73 -8.57 -5.24
C TYR A 319 13.12 -8.74 -5.87
N LEU A 320 13.54 -7.82 -6.76
CA LEU A 320 14.92 -7.78 -7.25
C LEU A 320 15.92 -7.32 -6.18
N ILE A 321 15.43 -6.65 -5.13
CA ILE A 321 16.24 -6.10 -4.04
C ILE A 321 16.04 -6.94 -2.77
N MET A 322 14.83 -7.44 -2.54
CA MET A 322 14.49 -8.22 -1.34
C MET A 322 15.07 -9.64 -1.40
N SER A 323 15.44 -10.17 -0.23
CA SER A 323 15.92 -11.54 -0.07
C SER A 323 14.85 -12.52 0.40
N GLN A 324 13.73 -12.01 0.92
CA GLN A 324 12.62 -12.81 1.44
C GLN A 324 11.50 -12.99 0.42
N GLU A 325 10.86 -14.15 0.47
CA GLU A 325 9.73 -14.53 -0.42
C GLU A 325 8.38 -14.02 0.12
N SER A 326 8.36 -13.21 1.19
CA SER A 326 7.12 -12.72 1.79
C SER A 326 6.39 -11.76 0.85
N ILE A 327 5.17 -12.12 0.51
CA ILE A 327 4.28 -11.32 -0.32
C ILE A 327 3.27 -10.63 0.60
N HIS A 328 3.22 -9.31 0.58
CA HIS A 328 2.21 -8.56 1.32
C HIS A 328 1.72 -7.34 0.54
N THR A 329 0.50 -6.92 0.85
CA THR A 329 -0.22 -5.90 0.07
C THR A 329 0.44 -4.54 0.00
N LEU A 330 1.20 -4.13 1.01
CA LEU A 330 1.83 -2.79 1.05
C LEU A 330 2.77 -2.55 -0.13
N VAL A 331 3.42 -3.60 -0.67
CA VAL A 331 4.34 -3.51 -1.81
C VAL A 331 3.67 -3.82 -3.16
N MET A 332 2.35 -4.09 -3.17
CA MET A 332 1.64 -4.65 -4.33
C MET A 332 0.76 -3.65 -5.09
N TYR A 333 0.78 -2.38 -4.76
CA TYR A 333 -0.12 -1.43 -5.43
C TYR A 333 0.16 -1.28 -6.93
N SER A 334 1.38 -1.56 -7.37
CA SER A 334 1.77 -1.63 -8.79
C SER A 334 1.03 -2.69 -9.60
N PHE A 335 0.42 -3.70 -8.96
CA PHE A 335 -0.37 -4.73 -9.65
C PHE A 335 -1.60 -4.18 -10.39
N VAL A 336 -2.07 -3.00 -10.02
CA VAL A 336 -3.10 -2.26 -10.79
C VAL A 336 -2.70 -2.03 -12.25
N ALA A 337 -1.40 -2.11 -12.57
CA ALA A 337 -0.89 -2.01 -13.94
C ALA A 337 -1.41 -3.11 -14.89
N VAL A 338 -1.92 -4.22 -14.37
CA VAL A 338 -2.59 -5.25 -15.19
C VAL A 338 -3.89 -4.72 -15.77
N TYR A 339 -4.68 -3.99 -15.00
CA TYR A 339 -5.90 -3.33 -15.50
C TYR A 339 -5.57 -2.16 -16.43
N MET A 340 -4.45 -1.47 -16.17
CA MET A 340 -3.93 -0.43 -17.07
C MET A 340 -3.52 -1.03 -18.42
N LEU A 341 -2.88 -2.21 -18.44
CA LEU A 341 -2.54 -2.93 -19.67
C LEU A 341 -3.80 -3.28 -20.46
N LEU A 342 -4.79 -3.85 -19.80
CA LEU A 342 -6.07 -4.20 -20.45
C LEU A 342 -6.73 -2.96 -21.06
N ALA A 343 -6.84 -1.89 -20.29
CA ALA A 343 -7.42 -0.62 -20.77
C ALA A 343 -6.65 -0.08 -21.97
N LEU A 344 -5.31 -0.09 -21.91
CA LEU A 344 -4.42 0.36 -22.98
C LEU A 344 -4.61 -0.46 -24.27
N VAL A 345 -4.74 -1.79 -24.17
CA VAL A 345 -4.97 -2.68 -25.31
C VAL A 345 -6.36 -2.45 -25.88
N LEU A 346 -7.40 -2.41 -25.05
CA LEU A 346 -8.80 -2.20 -25.48
C LEU A 346 -9.00 -0.86 -26.20
N GLU A 347 -8.33 0.20 -25.77
CA GLU A 347 -8.36 1.50 -26.45
C GLU A 347 -7.76 1.46 -27.88
N ARG A 348 -6.83 0.54 -28.11
CA ARG A 348 -6.12 0.38 -29.39
C ARG A 348 -6.69 -0.71 -30.30
N LEU A 349 -7.73 -1.42 -29.82
CA LEU A 349 -8.43 -2.39 -30.64
C LEU A 349 -9.24 -1.71 -31.74
N GLN A 350 -9.11 -2.20 -32.96
CA GLN A 350 -9.84 -1.78 -34.15
C GLN A 350 -10.60 -2.97 -34.75
N GLY A 351 -11.67 -2.68 -35.47
CA GLY A 351 -12.45 -3.69 -36.16
C GLY A 351 -13.89 -3.82 -35.67
N ARG A 352 -14.67 -4.63 -36.40
CA ARG A 352 -16.13 -4.76 -36.23
C ARG A 352 -16.54 -5.20 -34.82
N TYR A 353 -15.74 -6.03 -34.17
CA TYR A 353 -16.06 -6.60 -32.85
C TYR A 353 -15.39 -5.87 -31.69
N ALA A 354 -14.59 -4.84 -31.94
CA ALA A 354 -13.84 -4.13 -30.91
C ALA A 354 -14.78 -3.49 -29.86
N CYS A 355 -15.92 -2.93 -30.28
CA CYS A 355 -16.89 -2.34 -29.34
C CYS A 355 -17.49 -3.40 -28.42
N TRP A 356 -17.97 -4.52 -28.98
CA TRP A 356 -18.56 -5.62 -28.19
C TRP A 356 -17.57 -6.22 -27.18
N LEU A 357 -16.33 -6.40 -27.62
CA LEU A 357 -15.27 -6.92 -26.74
C LEU A 357 -14.98 -5.93 -25.62
N ARG A 358 -14.91 -4.64 -25.94
CA ARG A 358 -14.70 -3.58 -24.94
C ARG A 358 -15.85 -3.53 -23.93
N ASP A 359 -17.09 -3.59 -24.39
CA ASP A 359 -18.27 -3.56 -23.52
C ASP A 359 -18.32 -4.79 -22.62
N GLY A 360 -18.02 -5.98 -23.14
CA GLY A 360 -17.92 -7.21 -22.36
C GLY A 360 -16.81 -7.13 -21.30
N CYS A 361 -15.64 -6.60 -21.64
CA CYS A 361 -14.56 -6.37 -20.66
C CYS A 361 -14.94 -5.31 -19.63
N CYS A 362 -15.65 -4.25 -20.02
CA CYS A 362 -16.15 -3.26 -19.06
C CYS A 362 -17.09 -3.90 -18.05
N LEU A 363 -17.96 -4.80 -18.45
CA LEU A 363 -18.84 -5.53 -17.54
C LEU A 363 -18.05 -6.40 -16.56
N LEU A 364 -17.07 -7.17 -17.05
CA LEU A 364 -16.22 -7.99 -16.19
C LEU A 364 -15.38 -7.14 -15.21
N LEU A 365 -14.83 -6.01 -15.66
CA LEU A 365 -14.11 -5.08 -14.80
C LEU A 365 -15.02 -4.42 -13.75
N ALA A 366 -16.29 -4.15 -14.09
CA ALA A 366 -17.26 -3.64 -13.12
C ALA A 366 -17.54 -4.68 -12.01
N ILE A 367 -17.65 -5.97 -12.37
CA ILE A 367 -17.79 -7.06 -11.39
C ILE A 367 -16.56 -7.10 -10.46
N VAL A 368 -15.35 -6.99 -11.01
CA VAL A 368 -14.12 -6.95 -10.20
C VAL A 368 -14.11 -5.73 -9.27
N ALA A 369 -14.48 -4.55 -9.79
CA ALA A 369 -14.52 -3.32 -8.99
C ALA A 369 -15.51 -3.42 -7.82
N VAL A 370 -16.71 -3.94 -8.06
CA VAL A 370 -17.71 -4.20 -7.01
C VAL A 370 -17.19 -5.20 -5.99
N SER A 371 -16.56 -6.29 -6.44
CA SER A 371 -15.94 -7.28 -5.55
C SER A 371 -14.88 -6.64 -4.64
N ASN A 372 -14.02 -5.79 -5.20
CA ASN A 372 -12.98 -5.09 -4.44
C ASN A 372 -13.59 -4.14 -3.38
N ILE A 373 -14.67 -3.43 -3.72
CA ILE A 373 -15.37 -2.54 -2.78
C ILE A 373 -15.94 -3.35 -1.60
N TYR A 374 -16.60 -4.46 -1.88
CA TYR A 374 -17.11 -5.34 -0.82
C TYR A 374 -15.97 -5.90 0.04
N PHE A 375 -14.89 -6.36 -0.60
CA PHE A 375 -13.71 -6.86 0.11
C PHE A 375 -13.15 -5.82 1.09
N ALA A 376 -12.94 -4.58 0.65
CA ALA A 376 -12.43 -3.52 1.50
C ALA A 376 -13.33 -3.27 2.73
N ASN A 377 -14.66 -3.18 2.50
CA ASN A 377 -15.60 -2.91 3.59
C ASN A 377 -15.69 -4.10 4.58
N MET A 378 -15.59 -5.35 4.09
CA MET A 378 -15.54 -6.53 4.97
C MET A 378 -14.24 -6.57 5.80
N VAL A 379 -13.10 -6.19 5.21
CA VAL A 379 -11.83 -6.09 5.94
C VAL A 379 -11.94 -5.05 7.05
N TYR A 380 -12.51 -3.88 6.77
CA TYR A 380 -12.69 -2.84 7.78
C TYR A 380 -13.66 -3.25 8.89
N LEU A 381 -14.76 -3.93 8.55
CA LEU A 381 -15.65 -4.51 9.54
C LEU A 381 -14.92 -5.53 10.44
N LYS A 382 -14.07 -6.37 9.84
CA LYS A 382 -13.24 -7.32 10.60
C LYS A 382 -12.31 -6.59 11.57
N MET A 383 -11.64 -5.53 11.13
CA MET A 383 -10.75 -4.73 11.98
C MET A 383 -11.50 -4.09 13.15
N ASP A 384 -12.72 -3.59 12.90
CA ASP A 384 -13.60 -3.01 13.93
C ASP A 384 -13.98 -4.03 14.99
N LEU A 385 -14.45 -5.19 14.56
CA LEU A 385 -14.79 -6.30 15.46
C LEU A 385 -13.57 -6.82 16.25
N GLN A 386 -12.39 -6.82 15.64
CA GLN A 386 -11.14 -7.16 16.34
C GLN A 386 -10.80 -6.12 17.42
N TYR A 387 -11.05 -4.83 17.15
CA TYR A 387 -10.86 -3.77 18.12
C TYR A 387 -11.82 -3.91 19.31
N GLU A 388 -13.10 -4.18 19.05
CA GLU A 388 -14.09 -4.41 20.10
C GLU A 388 -13.73 -5.64 20.96
N ASN A 389 -13.30 -6.73 20.33
CA ASN A 389 -12.89 -7.94 21.04
C ASN A 389 -11.63 -7.71 21.89
N ALA A 390 -10.62 -7.03 21.35
CA ALA A 390 -9.41 -6.68 22.10
C ALA A 390 -9.74 -5.76 23.28
N SER A 391 -10.61 -4.76 23.07
CA SER A 391 -11.04 -3.84 24.12
C SER A 391 -11.78 -4.57 25.24
N SER A 392 -12.70 -5.47 24.89
CA SER A 392 -13.42 -6.30 25.87
C SER A 392 -12.47 -7.20 26.67
N PHE A 393 -11.55 -7.87 25.97
CA PHE A 393 -10.58 -8.75 26.60
C PHE A 393 -9.68 -8.01 27.58
N TYR A 394 -9.00 -6.95 27.16
CA TYR A 394 -8.07 -6.22 28.01
C TYR A 394 -8.79 -5.44 29.12
N THR A 395 -10.02 -4.96 28.91
CA THR A 395 -10.83 -4.35 29.99
C THR A 395 -11.14 -5.36 31.08
N THR A 396 -11.50 -6.59 30.73
CA THR A 396 -11.76 -7.68 31.67
C THR A 396 -10.49 -8.07 32.42
N LEU A 397 -9.38 -8.18 31.72
CA LEU A 397 -8.05 -8.50 32.29
C LEU A 397 -7.63 -7.41 33.29
N ILE A 398 -7.75 -6.13 32.94
CA ILE A 398 -7.42 -5.00 33.83
C ILE A 398 -8.33 -5.00 35.06
N SER A 399 -9.59 -5.37 34.92
CA SER A 399 -10.50 -5.51 36.07
C SER A 399 -10.00 -6.56 37.06
N GLN A 400 -9.48 -7.68 36.58
CA GLN A 400 -8.88 -8.71 37.43
C GLN A 400 -7.55 -8.23 38.05
N VAL A 401 -6.72 -7.54 37.29
CA VAL A 401 -5.48 -6.90 37.81
C VAL A 401 -5.78 -6.00 38.97
N LYS A 402 -6.79 -5.12 38.86
CA LYS A 402 -7.20 -4.21 39.94
C LYS A 402 -7.79 -4.88 41.17
N GLN A 403 -8.31 -6.09 41.01
CA GLN A 403 -8.89 -6.90 42.10
C GLN A 403 -7.88 -7.85 42.74
N THR A 404 -6.68 -7.95 42.22
CA THR A 404 -5.64 -8.83 42.74
C THR A 404 -5.17 -8.32 44.10
N GLU A 405 -5.04 -9.20 45.06
CA GLU A 405 -4.56 -8.86 46.40
C GLU A 405 -3.18 -8.18 46.37
N GLY A 406 -3.06 -7.05 47.07
CA GLY A 406 -1.83 -6.25 47.08
C GLY A 406 -1.65 -5.34 45.85
N PHE A 407 -2.67 -5.16 45.00
CA PHE A 407 -2.66 -4.13 43.97
C PHE A 407 -2.78 -2.75 44.61
N ASP A 408 -1.89 -1.83 44.22
CA ASP A 408 -1.89 -0.42 44.59
C ASP A 408 -1.45 0.49 43.43
N GLU A 409 -1.40 1.81 43.67
CA GLU A 409 -0.99 2.81 42.66
C GLU A 409 0.51 2.69 42.24
N HIS A 410 1.32 1.96 42.99
CA HIS A 410 2.74 1.74 42.71
C HIS A 410 3.03 0.36 42.10
N SER A 411 1.99 -0.46 41.98
CA SER A 411 2.10 -1.79 41.37
C SER A 411 2.56 -1.69 39.93
N ARG A 412 3.40 -2.65 39.51
CA ARG A 412 3.81 -2.82 38.12
C ARG A 412 3.05 -3.98 37.48
N LEU A 413 2.84 -3.92 36.18
CA LEU A 413 2.15 -4.95 35.42
C LEU A 413 3.13 -5.73 34.54
N ALA A 414 3.16 -7.04 34.71
CA ALA A 414 3.86 -7.95 33.82
C ALA A 414 2.86 -8.86 33.12
N ILE A 415 2.82 -8.87 31.80
CA ILE A 415 1.97 -9.76 31.01
C ILE A 415 2.87 -10.73 30.25
N ILE A 416 2.90 -11.99 30.69
CA ILE A 416 3.73 -13.06 30.16
C ILE A 416 2.89 -13.92 29.21
N GLY A 417 3.49 -14.32 28.09
CA GLY A 417 2.81 -15.10 27.07
C GLY A 417 2.11 -14.24 26.00
N ARG A 418 1.45 -14.91 25.09
CA ARG A 418 0.73 -14.30 23.96
C ARG A 418 -0.73 -14.69 24.03
N GLN A 419 -1.59 -13.78 23.64
CA GLN A 419 -2.93 -14.15 23.32
C GLN A 419 -2.98 -14.48 21.85
N ASP A 420 -3.00 -15.74 21.55
CA ASP A 420 -3.33 -16.19 20.22
C ASP A 420 -4.86 -16.16 20.04
N ASN A 421 -5.32 -15.68 18.87
CA ASN A 421 -6.64 -16.02 18.30
C ASN A 421 -7.84 -15.11 18.52
N LEU A 422 -7.71 -13.79 18.62
CA LEU A 422 -8.85 -12.92 18.32
C LEU A 422 -9.25 -13.00 16.82
N LEU A 423 -8.33 -13.50 15.97
CA LEU A 423 -8.53 -13.65 14.51
C LEU A 423 -9.34 -14.90 14.10
N HIS A 424 -9.33 -15.97 14.89
CA HIS A 424 -10.03 -17.22 14.54
C HIS A 424 -11.57 -17.11 14.54
N GLN A 425 -12.09 -15.98 15.00
CA GLN A 425 -13.53 -15.72 15.00
C GLN A 425 -14.09 -15.34 13.62
N PHE A 426 -13.21 -15.09 12.61
CA PHE A 426 -13.62 -14.66 11.26
C PHE A 426 -12.99 -15.56 10.18
N PRO A 427 -13.29 -16.87 10.16
CA PRO A 427 -12.63 -17.84 9.27
C PRO A 427 -12.95 -17.65 7.78
N GLU A 428 -14.06 -16.98 7.45
CA GLU A 428 -14.53 -16.85 6.06
C GLU A 428 -13.81 -15.76 5.27
N LEU A 429 -13.16 -14.81 5.95
CA LEU A 429 -12.45 -13.71 5.30
C LEU A 429 -10.93 -13.92 5.41
N ASP A 430 -10.35 -14.42 4.34
CA ASP A 430 -8.89 -14.54 4.25
C ASP A 430 -8.25 -13.16 4.01
N THR A 431 -7.51 -12.71 5.00
CA THR A 431 -6.76 -11.44 4.97
C THR A 431 -5.25 -11.65 5.08
N GLU A 432 -4.76 -12.87 4.86
CA GLU A 432 -3.35 -13.22 5.08
C GLU A 432 -2.36 -12.29 4.37
N LEU A 433 -2.71 -11.86 3.17
CA LEU A 433 -1.88 -10.91 2.41
C LEU A 433 -2.00 -9.44 2.87
N LEU A 434 -3.01 -9.12 3.68
CA LEU A 434 -3.20 -7.78 4.24
C LEU A 434 -2.45 -7.65 5.57
N LEU A 435 -1.22 -7.22 5.54
CA LEU A 435 -0.29 -7.26 6.68
C LEU A 435 -0.89 -6.70 7.99
N GLY A 436 -1.59 -5.57 7.95
CA GLY A 436 -2.25 -4.97 9.12
C GLY A 436 -3.44 -5.81 9.63
N PRO A 437 -4.49 -6.03 8.80
CA PRO A 437 -5.69 -6.77 9.18
C PRO A 437 -5.49 -8.27 9.42
N SER A 438 -4.39 -8.86 8.95
CA SER A 438 -4.14 -10.30 9.07
C SER A 438 -3.53 -10.73 10.39
N ARG A 439 -3.01 -9.77 11.16
CA ARG A 439 -2.30 -10.03 12.42
C ARG A 439 -3.13 -9.63 13.63
N ASP A 440 -2.72 -10.09 14.80
CA ASP A 440 -3.31 -9.64 16.04
C ASP A 440 -3.22 -8.13 16.16
N LEU A 441 -4.35 -7.53 16.53
CA LEU A 441 -4.47 -6.10 16.72
C LEU A 441 -3.51 -5.59 17.79
N VAL A 442 -3.40 -6.34 18.89
CA VAL A 442 -2.52 -6.05 20.01
C VAL A 442 -1.52 -7.18 20.13
N ASN A 443 -0.25 -6.87 20.04
CA ASN A 443 0.86 -7.81 20.21
C ASN A 443 1.79 -7.35 21.34
N ILE A 444 2.89 -8.05 21.55
CA ILE A 444 3.81 -7.82 22.68
C ILE A 444 4.28 -6.36 22.72
N TYR A 445 4.64 -5.76 21.59
CA TYR A 445 5.17 -4.38 21.57
C TYR A 445 4.10 -3.28 21.56
N SER A 446 2.86 -3.56 21.14
CA SER A 446 1.77 -2.57 21.10
C SER A 446 0.84 -2.62 22.32
N ARG A 447 0.96 -3.66 23.15
CA ARG A 447 0.09 -3.95 24.29
C ARG A 447 0.05 -2.82 25.33
N GLU A 448 1.22 -2.31 25.68
CA GLU A 448 1.35 -1.21 26.65
C GLU A 448 0.62 0.03 26.18
N ASN A 449 0.86 0.48 24.97
CA ASN A 449 0.21 1.63 24.37
C ASN A 449 -1.30 1.42 24.21
N PHE A 450 -1.75 0.20 23.90
CA PHE A 450 -3.18 -0.11 23.85
C PHE A 450 -3.84 0.06 25.23
N ILE A 451 -3.27 -0.53 26.26
CA ILE A 451 -3.78 -0.45 27.63
C ILE A 451 -3.77 1.00 28.13
N LYS A 452 -2.70 1.74 27.87
CA LYS A 452 -2.53 3.11 28.32
C LYS A 452 -3.44 4.09 27.56
N TYR A 453 -3.39 4.10 26.25
CA TYR A 453 -4.01 5.17 25.44
C TYR A 453 -5.44 4.84 24.98
N TYR A 454 -5.76 3.56 24.78
CA TYR A 454 -7.09 3.16 24.32
C TYR A 454 -8.01 2.79 25.48
N LEU A 455 -7.49 2.18 26.54
CA LEU A 455 -8.29 1.82 27.71
C LEU A 455 -8.16 2.84 28.86
N GLY A 456 -7.25 3.80 28.77
CA GLY A 456 -7.03 4.82 29.79
C GLY A 456 -6.49 4.28 31.12
N PHE A 457 -5.79 3.15 31.07
CA PHE A 457 -5.20 2.55 32.26
C PHE A 457 -3.68 2.75 32.28
N ASP A 458 -3.24 3.81 32.98
CA ASP A 458 -1.82 4.17 33.09
C ASP A 458 -1.21 3.46 34.30
N ILE A 459 -0.63 2.29 34.07
CA ILE A 459 0.12 1.50 35.04
C ILE A 459 1.55 1.32 34.52
N PRO A 460 2.58 1.40 35.37
CA PRO A 460 3.94 1.07 34.97
C PRO A 460 4.06 -0.41 34.57
N PHE A 461 4.68 -0.69 33.42
CA PHE A 461 4.96 -2.05 33.02
C PHE A 461 6.32 -2.50 33.57
N ALA A 462 6.46 -3.81 33.79
CA ALA A 462 7.73 -4.42 34.14
C ALA A 462 8.74 -4.24 33.00
N SER A 463 9.99 -3.93 33.34
CA SER A 463 11.09 -3.83 32.35
C SER A 463 11.39 -5.17 31.68
N GLU A 464 12.06 -5.17 30.53
CA GLU A 464 12.45 -6.41 29.82
C GLU A 464 13.24 -7.36 30.69
N SER A 465 14.14 -6.82 31.54
CA SER A 465 14.92 -7.63 32.49
C SER A 465 14.06 -8.26 33.59
N GLU A 466 13.04 -7.54 34.07
CA GLU A 466 12.09 -8.07 35.05
C GLU A 466 11.13 -9.08 34.39
N LEU A 467 10.68 -8.87 33.18
CA LEU A 467 9.88 -9.84 32.43
C LEU A 467 10.64 -11.13 32.24
N SER A 468 11.90 -11.07 31.80
CA SER A 468 12.75 -12.27 31.65
C SER A 468 12.96 -13.04 32.98
N ALA A 469 13.15 -12.29 34.07
CA ALA A 469 13.28 -12.91 35.38
C ALA A 469 11.99 -13.58 35.87
N LEU A 470 10.84 -12.95 35.60
CA LEU A 470 9.51 -13.48 35.93
C LEU A 470 9.15 -14.69 35.06
N GLU A 471 9.56 -14.75 33.80
CA GLU A 471 9.37 -15.92 32.93
C GLU A 471 10.09 -17.17 33.45
N GLU A 472 11.25 -16.99 34.11
CA GLU A 472 12.02 -18.05 34.73
C GLU A 472 11.58 -18.40 36.15
N ASP A 473 10.73 -17.58 36.81
CA ASP A 473 10.26 -17.80 38.16
C ASP A 473 9.33 -19.01 38.25
N THR A 474 9.65 -19.95 39.10
CA THR A 474 8.87 -21.18 39.30
C THR A 474 7.44 -20.93 39.78
N ARG A 475 7.20 -19.82 40.49
CA ARG A 475 5.83 -19.38 40.89
C ARG A 475 5.02 -19.00 39.69
N VAL A 476 5.60 -18.27 38.75
CA VAL A 476 4.96 -17.86 37.49
C VAL A 476 4.73 -19.06 36.57
N GLN A 477 5.71 -19.97 36.49
CA GLN A 477 5.55 -21.20 35.71
C GLN A 477 4.40 -22.07 36.21
N ALA A 478 4.18 -22.10 37.53
CA ALA A 478 3.09 -22.85 38.19
C ALA A 478 1.72 -22.14 38.09
N MET A 479 1.65 -20.87 37.67
CA MET A 479 0.37 -20.16 37.48
C MET A 479 -0.49 -20.81 36.39
N ALA A 480 -1.79 -20.78 36.61
CA ALA A 480 -2.75 -21.11 35.55
C ALA A 480 -2.66 -20.08 34.40
N GLU A 481 -3.09 -20.47 33.22
CA GLU A 481 -3.22 -19.56 32.09
C GLU A 481 -4.55 -18.79 32.16
N TYR A 482 -4.54 -17.54 31.71
CA TYR A 482 -5.74 -16.72 31.61
C TYR A 482 -6.74 -17.36 30.61
N PRO A 483 -8.05 -17.43 30.93
CA PRO A 483 -8.77 -16.70 32.00
C PRO A 483 -8.99 -17.53 33.31
N TYR A 484 -8.28 -18.59 33.52
CA TYR A 484 -8.51 -19.45 34.67
C TYR A 484 -8.10 -18.79 35.99
N TYR A 485 -8.74 -19.23 37.08
CA TYR A 485 -8.39 -18.74 38.43
C TYR A 485 -6.92 -18.98 38.75
N GLY A 486 -6.25 -17.96 39.29
CA GLY A 486 -4.84 -18.01 39.57
C GLY A 486 -3.92 -17.58 38.42
N SER A 487 -4.49 -17.13 37.29
CA SER A 487 -3.74 -16.57 36.16
C SER A 487 -3.24 -15.14 36.35
N VAL A 488 -3.76 -14.43 37.36
CA VAL A 488 -3.33 -13.10 37.78
C VAL A 488 -2.93 -13.15 39.25
N GLN A 489 -1.68 -12.84 39.55
CA GLN A 489 -1.12 -12.90 40.93
C GLN A 489 -0.15 -11.76 41.18
N ASN A 490 -0.05 -11.33 42.43
CA ASN A 490 0.98 -10.40 42.87
C ASN A 490 2.24 -11.20 43.25
N ILE A 491 3.34 -10.95 42.56
CA ILE A 491 4.65 -11.56 42.83
C ILE A 491 5.63 -10.44 43.11
N ASP A 492 6.00 -10.33 44.39
CA ASP A 492 6.98 -9.34 44.87
C ASP A 492 6.66 -7.89 44.49
N GLY A 493 5.39 -7.50 44.50
CA GLY A 493 4.90 -6.14 44.13
C GLY A 493 4.70 -5.92 42.65
N CYS A 494 4.89 -6.95 41.84
CA CYS A 494 4.52 -6.95 40.41
C CYS A 494 3.26 -7.79 40.22
N ILE A 495 2.23 -7.23 39.58
CA ILE A 495 1.04 -7.97 39.18
C ILE A 495 1.36 -8.72 37.90
N VAL A 496 1.46 -10.01 37.98
CA VAL A 496 1.80 -10.90 36.86
C VAL A 496 0.52 -11.49 36.29
N VAL A 497 0.36 -11.36 34.97
CA VAL A 497 -0.68 -12.02 34.20
C VAL A 497 -0.01 -13.05 33.30
N LYS A 498 -0.42 -14.31 33.40
CA LYS A 498 0.04 -15.38 32.51
C LYS A 498 -1.02 -15.64 31.45
N LEU A 499 -0.67 -15.30 30.21
CA LEU A 499 -1.45 -15.67 29.00
C LEU A 499 -1.00 -17.05 28.52
N GLY A 500 -1.81 -17.70 27.66
CA GLY A 500 -1.50 -19.01 27.11
C GLY A 500 -0.48 -18.98 25.97
#